data_f1a937664d51638eaf7eb8607c454dda
#
_entry.id   f1a937664d51638eaf7eb8607c454dda
#
_cell.length_a   1.000
_cell.length_b   1.000
_cell.length_c   1.000
_cell.angle_alpha   90.00
_cell.angle_beta   90.00
_cell.angle_gamma   90.00
#
_symmetry.space_group_name_H-M   'P 1'
#
loop_
_entity.id
_entity.type
_entity.pdbx_description
1 polymer ?
#
loop_
_entity_poly.entity_id
_entity_poly.type
_entity_poly.pdbx_seq_one_letter_code
_entity_poly.pdbx_strand_id
1 'polypeptide(L)'
;MEIFMIGMFATSKAGHDKDTVYIIVREDAEYVYLADGKYKDIEHPKKKNKKHIQIIKKESDDILKEKLIKKQPIYNEEIRKAIGGIVCQKQM
;
A
#
# COMPACT_ATOMS: atom_id res chain seq x y z
N MET A 1 -0.88 -6.99 -21.33
CA MET A 1 -1.01 -5.72 -20.62
C MET A 1 -0.77 -5.91 -19.14
N GLU A 2 0.09 -5.11 -18.61
CA GLU A 2 0.44 -5.23 -17.20
C GLU A 2 -0.50 -4.43 -16.32
N ILE A 3 -0.79 -5.00 -15.17
CA ILE A 3 -1.61 -4.33 -14.18
C ILE A 3 -0.68 -3.85 -13.07
N PHE A 4 -0.63 -2.56 -12.89
CA PHE A 4 0.21 -1.99 -11.85
C PHE A 4 -0.56 -1.84 -10.56
N MET A 5 0.00 -2.42 -9.51
CA MET A 5 -0.60 -2.34 -8.19
C MET A 5 -0.08 -1.16 -7.37
N ILE A 6 0.93 -0.50 -7.86
CA ILE A 6 1.52 0.64 -7.16
C ILE A 6 0.45 1.71 -6.89
N GLY A 7 0.40 2.16 -5.65
CA GLY A 7 -0.58 3.16 -5.23
C GLY A 7 -1.88 2.58 -4.73
N MET A 8 -2.07 1.29 -4.90
CA MET A 8 -3.26 0.62 -4.37
C MET A 8 -3.04 0.25 -2.91
N PHE A 9 -4.15 0.05 -2.22
CA PHE A 9 -4.11 -0.34 -0.81
C PHE A 9 -4.36 -1.83 -0.71
N ALA A 10 -3.70 -2.47 0.25
CA ALA A 10 -3.80 -3.91 0.41
C ALA A 10 -3.68 -4.31 1.86
N THR A 11 -4.20 -5.49 2.17
CA THR A 11 -4.03 -6.12 3.47
C THR A 11 -3.39 -7.47 3.26
N SER A 12 -2.79 -8.02 4.32
CA SER A 12 -2.29 -9.38 4.29
C SER A 12 -3.46 -10.34 4.46
N LYS A 13 -3.44 -11.46 3.75
CA LYS A 13 -4.52 -12.44 3.83
C LYS A 13 -4.48 -13.24 5.13
N ALA A 14 -3.33 -13.35 5.75
CA ALA A 14 -3.17 -14.18 6.92
C ALA A 14 -2.10 -13.62 7.83
N GLY A 15 -2.05 -14.15 9.05
CA GLY A 15 -1.04 -13.78 10.01
C GLY A 15 -1.47 -12.59 10.86
N HIS A 16 -0.51 -12.06 11.57
CA HIS A 16 -0.76 -10.95 12.49
C HIS A 16 -1.11 -9.66 11.77
N ASP A 17 -0.79 -9.57 10.49
CA ASP A 17 -0.97 -8.35 9.71
C ASP A 17 -2.27 -8.31 8.92
N LYS A 18 -3.14 -9.29 9.08
CA LYS A 18 -4.30 -9.39 8.21
C LYS A 18 -5.26 -8.21 8.27
N ASP A 19 -5.26 -7.51 9.38
CA ASP A 19 -6.16 -6.35 9.53
C ASP A 19 -5.45 -5.02 9.29
N THR A 20 -4.16 -5.06 8.99
CA THR A 20 -3.39 -3.85 8.75
C THR A 20 -3.48 -3.45 7.30
N VAL A 21 -3.79 -2.18 7.06
CA VAL A 21 -3.86 -1.66 5.71
C VAL A 21 -2.51 -1.06 5.32
N TYR A 22 -2.03 -1.43 4.15
CA TYR A 22 -0.78 -0.92 3.60
C TYR A 22 -1.02 -0.31 2.23
N ILE A 23 -0.13 0.58 1.82
CA ILE A 23 -0.09 1.03 0.43
C ILE A 23 1.05 0.30 -0.27
N ILE A 24 0.83 -0.04 -1.54
CA ILE A 24 1.86 -0.70 -2.34
C ILE A 24 2.77 0.37 -2.93
N VAL A 25 4.02 0.39 -2.51
CA VAL A 25 4.98 1.41 -2.95
C VAL A 25 5.90 0.93 -4.05
N ARG A 26 6.00 -0.38 -4.23
CA ARG A 26 6.84 -0.96 -5.28
C ARG A 26 6.27 -2.30 -5.68
N GLU A 27 6.54 -2.72 -6.89
CA GLU A 27 5.99 -3.96 -7.43
C GLU A 27 7.01 -4.66 -8.31
N ASP A 28 7.17 -5.96 -8.09
CA ASP A 28 7.94 -6.86 -8.95
C ASP A 28 6.98 -7.86 -9.59
N ALA A 29 7.53 -8.79 -10.37
CA ALA A 29 6.71 -9.81 -11.01
C ALA A 29 5.90 -10.64 -10.01
N GLU A 30 6.52 -11.00 -8.89
CA GLU A 30 5.87 -11.88 -7.91
C GLU A 30 5.64 -11.24 -6.55
N TYR A 31 6.26 -10.11 -6.29
CA TYR A 31 6.25 -9.49 -4.97
C TYR A 31 5.78 -8.05 -5.04
N VAL A 32 5.22 -7.61 -3.93
CA VAL A 32 4.91 -6.20 -3.74
C VAL A 32 5.60 -5.74 -2.47
N TYR A 33 5.81 -4.45 -2.37
CA TYR A 33 6.45 -3.83 -1.22
C TYR A 33 5.43 -2.90 -0.58
N LEU A 34 5.18 -3.14 0.69
CA LEU A 34 4.08 -2.52 1.43
C LEU A 34 4.61 -1.56 2.48
N ALA A 35 3.96 -0.42 2.60
CA ALA A 35 4.31 0.56 3.62
C ALA A 35 3.06 1.08 4.30
N ASP A 36 3.16 1.37 5.59
CA ASP A 36 2.05 1.98 6.32
C ASP A 36 2.42 3.37 6.87
N GLY A 37 3.67 3.77 6.67
CA GLY A 37 4.12 5.07 7.10
C GLY A 37 4.41 5.16 8.59
N LYS A 38 4.25 4.06 9.30
CA LYS A 38 4.46 4.03 10.74
C LYS A 38 5.47 2.97 11.14
N TYR A 39 5.10 1.70 11.02
CA TYR A 39 5.99 0.59 11.31
C TYR A 39 6.82 0.18 10.10
N LYS A 40 6.25 0.34 8.92
CA LYS A 40 6.93 0.06 7.67
C LYS A 40 6.95 1.33 6.85
N ASP A 41 8.06 2.03 6.90
CA ASP A 41 8.16 3.28 6.18
C ASP A 41 8.50 3.05 4.71
N ILE A 42 8.50 4.13 3.95
CA ILE A 42 8.68 4.04 2.50
C ILE A 42 10.10 3.59 2.13
N GLU A 43 11.07 3.82 3.02
CA GLU A 43 12.44 3.41 2.77
C GLU A 43 12.69 1.96 3.14
N HIS A 44 11.86 1.39 4.02
CA HIS A 44 12.00 0.02 4.48
C HIS A 44 10.65 -0.70 4.41
N PRO A 45 10.09 -0.82 3.20
CA PRO A 45 8.79 -1.44 3.05
C PRO A 45 8.86 -2.95 3.27
N LYS A 46 7.71 -3.52 3.58
CA LYS A 46 7.60 -4.96 3.80
C LYS A 46 7.42 -5.67 2.46
N LYS A 47 8.28 -6.60 2.15
CA LYS A 47 8.17 -7.41 0.94
C LYS A 47 7.18 -8.54 1.17
N LYS A 48 6.23 -8.72 0.27
CA LYS A 48 5.20 -9.74 0.40
C LYS A 48 4.89 -10.33 -0.96
N ASN A 49 4.65 -11.63 -1.00
CA ASN A 49 4.24 -12.27 -2.24
C ASN A 49 2.84 -11.83 -2.60
N LYS A 50 2.60 -11.58 -3.88
CA LYS A 50 1.29 -11.13 -4.34
C LYS A 50 0.17 -12.09 -3.99
N LYS A 51 0.47 -13.37 -3.85
CA LYS A 51 -0.52 -14.37 -3.49
C LYS A 51 -1.04 -14.21 -2.06
N HIS A 52 -0.28 -13.51 -1.23
CA HIS A 52 -0.61 -13.41 0.19
C HIS A 52 -1.21 -12.07 0.57
N ILE A 53 -1.58 -11.26 -0.42
CA ILE A 53 -2.21 -9.97 -0.15
C ILE A 53 -3.59 -9.92 -0.76
N GLN A 54 -4.41 -9.04 -0.21
CA GLN A 54 -5.75 -8.77 -0.74
C GLN A 54 -5.84 -7.29 -1.05
N ILE A 55 -6.15 -6.98 -2.31
CA ILE A 55 -6.27 -5.59 -2.75
C ILE A 55 -7.61 -5.03 -2.32
N ILE A 56 -7.59 -3.81 -1.81
CA ILE A 56 -8.81 -3.08 -1.49
C ILE A 56 -9.16 -2.27 -2.74
N LYS A 57 -10.10 -2.80 -3.52
CA LYS A 57 -10.33 -2.35 -4.89
C LYS A 57 -10.82 -0.93 -5.06
N LYS A 58 -11.55 -0.43 -4.11
CA LYS A 58 -12.15 0.88 -4.27
C LYS A 58 -11.20 2.01 -3.98
N GLU A 59 -10.07 1.68 -3.38
CA GLU A 59 -9.22 2.69 -2.81
C GLU A 59 -7.90 2.73 -3.53
N SER A 60 -7.73 3.72 -4.35
CA SER A 60 -6.42 4.00 -4.88
C SER A 60 -6.24 5.50 -4.75
N ASP A 61 -5.12 5.89 -4.19
CA ASP A 61 -4.82 7.30 -4.05
C ASP A 61 -4.07 7.75 -5.29
N ASP A 62 -4.78 8.47 -6.16
CA ASP A 62 -4.21 8.85 -7.44
C ASP A 62 -3.00 9.77 -7.28
N ILE A 63 -2.98 10.59 -6.26
CA ILE A 63 -1.86 11.49 -6.02
C ILE A 63 -0.62 10.71 -5.61
N LEU A 64 -0.78 9.79 -4.67
CA LEU A 64 0.34 8.96 -4.25
C LEU A 64 0.79 8.02 -5.35
N LYS A 65 -0.16 7.45 -6.09
CA LYS A 65 0.16 6.58 -7.20
C LYS A 65 1.02 7.30 -8.24
N GLU A 66 0.64 8.51 -8.58
CA GLU A 66 1.39 9.30 -9.54
C GLU A 66 2.79 9.61 -9.04
N LYS A 67 2.92 9.99 -7.77
CA LYS A 67 4.22 10.25 -7.19
C LYS A 67 5.12 9.02 -7.19
N LEU A 68 4.55 7.87 -6.88
CA LEU A 68 5.30 6.62 -6.87
C LEU A 68 5.77 6.23 -8.26
N ILE A 69 4.91 6.35 -9.24
CA ILE A 69 5.25 6.03 -10.63
C ILE A 69 6.34 6.96 -11.15
N LYS A 70 6.23 8.24 -10.83
CA LYS A 70 7.20 9.24 -11.27
C LYS A 70 8.42 9.33 -10.38
N LYS A 71 8.47 8.49 -9.35
CA LYS A 71 9.59 8.46 -8.40
C LYS A 71 9.81 9.80 -7.71
N GLN A 72 8.73 10.50 -7.44
CA GLN A 72 8.78 11.75 -6.69
C GLN A 72 8.82 11.46 -5.19
N PRO A 73 9.34 12.38 -4.39
CA PRO A 73 9.41 12.18 -2.94
C PRO A 73 8.04 11.99 -2.32
N ILE A 74 7.93 11.00 -1.45
CA ILE A 74 6.73 10.77 -0.66
C ILE A 74 7.16 10.63 0.78
N TYR A 75 6.41 11.25 1.67
CA TYR A 75 6.70 11.20 3.09
C TYR A 75 5.79 10.20 3.78
N ASN A 76 6.29 9.59 4.84
CA ASN A 76 5.52 8.62 5.60
C ASN A 76 4.22 9.21 6.12
N GLU A 77 4.23 10.50 6.40
CA GLU A 77 3.05 11.22 6.85
C GLU A 77 1.92 11.17 5.83
N GLU A 78 2.26 11.29 4.55
CA GLU A 78 1.27 11.20 3.48
C GLU A 78 0.65 9.81 3.42
N ILE A 79 1.48 8.80 3.63
CA ILE A 79 1.01 7.41 3.62
C ILE A 79 0.06 7.17 4.79
N ARG A 80 0.44 7.61 5.98
CA ARG A 80 -0.41 7.44 7.16
C ARG A 80 -1.77 8.11 6.97
N LYS A 81 -1.75 9.30 6.39
CA LYS A 81 -2.98 10.06 6.18
C LYS A 81 -3.91 9.35 5.19
N ALA A 82 -3.34 8.85 4.11
CA ALA A 82 -4.14 8.13 3.11
C ALA A 82 -4.74 6.86 3.68
N ILE A 83 -3.95 6.09 4.42
CA ILE A 83 -4.42 4.86 5.04
C ILE A 83 -5.49 5.18 6.09
N GLY A 84 -5.29 6.24 6.86
CA GLY A 84 -6.24 6.66 7.87
C GLY A 84 -7.62 6.94 7.29
N GLY A 85 -7.67 7.53 6.12
CA GLY A 85 -8.93 7.79 5.44
C GLY A 85 -9.69 6.51 5.10
N ILE A 86 -8.95 5.50 4.64
CA ILE A 86 -9.55 4.22 4.30
C ILE A 86 -10.03 3.47 5.54
N VAL A 87 -9.23 3.45 6.58
CA VAL A 87 -9.59 2.78 7.81
C VAL A 87 -10.85 3.40 8.41
N CYS A 88 -10.95 4.72 8.38
CA CYS A 88 -12.15 5.41 8.87
C CYS A 88 -13.38 5.00 8.08
N GLN A 89 -13.25 4.89 6.77
CA GLN A 89 -14.38 4.48 5.93
C GLN A 89 -14.82 3.06 6.25
N LYS A 90 -13.87 2.18 6.52
CA LYS A 90 -14.21 0.79 6.82
C LYS A 90 -14.91 0.62 8.15
N GLN A 91 -14.71 1.53 9.07
CA GLN A 91 -15.32 1.45 10.38
C GLN A 91 -16.78 1.91 10.39
N MET A 92 -17.21 2.48 9.31
CA MET A 92 -18.61 2.91 9.18
C MET A 92 -19.43 1.82 8.50
#